data_f351270922d8e2557fa00fbe7fd368ca
#
_entry.id   f351270922d8e2557fa00fbe7fd368ca
#
_cell.length_a   1.000
_cell.length_b   1.000
_cell.length_c   1.000
_cell.angle_alpha   90.00
_cell.angle_beta   90.00
_cell.angle_gamma   90.00
#
_symmetry.space_group_name_H-M   'P 1'
#
loop_
_entity.id
_entity.type
_entity.pdbx_description
1 polymer ?
#
loop_
_entity_poly.entity_id
_entity_poly.type
_entity_poly.pdbx_seq_one_letter_code
_entity_poly.pdbx_strand_id
1 'polypeptide(L)'
;IGKYVVYWASNLYDNTDENSRKQLTYNRMVYVTTDDFVNFSDPTVWIDVDRRGGAGSGSIDVTVQKVGDTYYRIYKDENTMSLRQEKSTDLTAAIGGAGVKNYADALKCSAWSEVATNIGKGQANGYGKTFTSGEGPSLFKANDGDVNGYQYYLFADQPSYHQGPNHYVPMATEDIASGQWTVIGNKMPEANFPTNSDGGKPRHGTVLPVTRAQYQKVLEAYAPAVAVKSVDALSAETTVGVAPTL
;
A
#
# COMPACT_ATOMS: atom_id res chain seq x y z
N ILE A 1 14.33 4.56 14.78
CA ILE A 1 15.45 3.67 14.38
C ILE A 1 16.63 4.45 13.84
N GLY A 2 16.47 5.71 13.41
CA GLY A 2 17.57 6.57 12.94
C GLY A 2 18.19 6.15 11.60
N LYS A 3 17.57 5.21 10.89
CA LYS A 3 17.97 4.70 9.58
C LYS A 3 16.77 4.63 8.64
N TYR A 4 17.03 4.55 7.36
CA TYR A 4 16.02 4.18 6.38
C TYR A 4 15.85 2.65 6.38
N VAL A 5 14.62 2.20 6.16
CA VAL A 5 14.28 0.79 5.98
C VAL A 5 13.75 0.61 4.57
N VAL A 6 14.45 -0.19 3.78
CA VAL A 6 14.01 -0.56 2.42
C VAL A 6 13.49 -1.99 2.49
N TYR A 7 12.24 -2.21 2.09
CA TYR A 7 11.59 -3.50 2.18
C TYR A 7 10.90 -3.89 0.88
N TRP A 8 10.83 -5.19 0.63
CA TRP A 8 10.21 -5.75 -0.58
C TRP A 8 9.68 -7.16 -0.33
N ALA A 9 8.79 -7.63 -1.21
CA ALA A 9 8.39 -9.03 -1.25
C ALA A 9 9.46 -9.87 -1.96
N SER A 10 9.75 -11.05 -1.41
CA SER A 10 10.71 -12.01 -1.96
C SER A 10 10.11 -13.39 -2.04
N ASN A 11 10.20 -14.02 -3.19
CA ASN A 11 9.85 -15.43 -3.34
C ASN A 11 10.94 -16.33 -2.72
N LEU A 12 10.50 -17.42 -2.12
CA LEU A 12 11.38 -18.51 -1.73
C LEU A 12 11.32 -19.59 -2.82
N TYR A 13 12.46 -19.87 -3.44
CA TYR A 13 12.60 -20.94 -4.43
C TYR A 13 13.21 -22.18 -3.77
N ASP A 14 12.70 -23.35 -4.14
CA ASP A 14 13.24 -24.60 -3.64
C ASP A 14 14.57 -24.98 -4.31
N ASN A 15 14.85 -24.41 -5.49
CA ASN A 15 16.08 -24.57 -6.23
C ASN A 15 16.39 -23.36 -7.11
N THR A 16 17.51 -23.37 -7.81
CA THR A 16 17.97 -22.31 -8.71
C THR A 16 17.55 -22.51 -10.17
N ASP A 17 16.80 -23.56 -10.48
CA ASP A 17 16.28 -23.82 -11.82
C ASP A 17 15.35 -22.71 -12.29
N GLU A 18 15.50 -22.28 -13.55
CA GLU A 18 14.76 -21.16 -14.12
C GLU A 18 13.24 -21.40 -14.15
N ASN A 19 12.81 -22.64 -14.35
CA ASN A 19 11.37 -22.96 -14.37
C ASN A 19 10.76 -22.83 -12.97
N SER A 20 11.49 -23.24 -11.94
CA SER A 20 11.06 -23.05 -10.55
C SER A 20 10.96 -21.59 -10.18
N ARG A 21 11.83 -20.74 -10.71
CA ARG A 21 11.78 -19.28 -10.50
C ARG A 21 10.52 -18.63 -11.06
N LYS A 22 9.90 -19.22 -12.08
CA LYS A 22 8.65 -18.72 -12.66
C LYS A 22 7.41 -19.11 -11.87
N GLN A 23 7.55 -20.02 -10.91
CA GLN A 23 6.45 -20.46 -10.06
C GLN A 23 6.48 -19.68 -8.74
N LEU A 24 5.33 -19.13 -8.34
CA LEU A 24 5.16 -18.55 -7.02
C LEU A 24 5.06 -19.70 -6.02
N THR A 25 6.15 -19.97 -5.31
CA THR A 25 6.21 -21.04 -4.32
C THR A 25 5.94 -20.55 -2.92
N TYR A 26 6.43 -19.34 -2.58
CA TYR A 26 6.29 -18.78 -1.24
C TYR A 26 6.77 -17.33 -1.19
N ASN A 27 5.88 -16.43 -0.79
CA ASN A 27 6.20 -15.01 -0.60
C ASN A 27 6.43 -14.67 0.86
N ARG A 28 7.47 -13.90 1.12
CA ARG A 28 7.78 -13.32 2.42
C ARG A 28 8.26 -11.89 2.25
N MET A 29 8.10 -11.08 3.27
CA MET A 29 8.68 -9.74 3.28
C MET A 29 10.09 -9.78 3.84
N VAL A 30 10.98 -9.06 3.20
CA VAL A 30 12.36 -8.86 3.65
C VAL A 30 12.67 -7.37 3.70
N TYR A 31 13.67 -6.98 4.50
CA TYR A 31 14.14 -5.60 4.54
C TYR A 31 15.66 -5.55 4.68
N VAL A 32 16.21 -4.39 4.34
CA VAL A 32 17.55 -3.93 4.69
C VAL A 32 17.46 -2.57 5.36
N THR A 33 18.50 -2.17 6.08
CA THR A 33 18.63 -0.81 6.60
C THR A 33 19.78 -0.09 5.92
N THR A 34 19.69 1.23 5.81
CA THR A 34 20.72 2.10 5.25
C THR A 34 20.66 3.48 5.86
N ASP A 35 21.81 4.16 5.91
CA ASP A 35 21.90 5.57 6.29
C ASP A 35 22.01 6.49 5.06
N ASP A 36 22.45 5.96 3.92
CA ASP A 36 22.92 6.74 2.77
C ASP A 36 22.41 6.24 1.40
N PHE A 37 21.63 5.17 1.37
CA PHE A 37 21.16 4.45 0.15
C PHE A 37 22.30 3.95 -0.76
N VAL A 38 23.51 3.83 -0.23
CA VAL A 38 24.70 3.27 -0.89
C VAL A 38 25.15 2.01 -0.17
N ASN A 39 25.23 2.08 1.17
CA ASN A 39 25.63 0.99 2.02
C ASN A 39 24.38 0.41 2.72
N PHE A 40 24.18 -0.89 2.58
CA PHE A 40 23.01 -1.59 3.11
C PHE A 40 23.44 -2.69 4.08
N SER A 41 22.60 -2.93 5.09
CA SER A 41 22.73 -4.14 5.92
C SER A 41 22.49 -5.41 5.12
N ASP A 42 22.82 -6.55 5.70
CA ASP A 42 22.35 -7.84 5.18
C ASP A 42 20.82 -7.89 5.19
N PRO A 43 20.19 -8.58 4.20
CA PRO A 43 18.76 -8.78 4.15
C PRO A 43 18.25 -9.55 5.37
N THR A 44 17.19 -9.04 5.96
CA THR A 44 16.52 -9.67 7.11
C THR A 44 15.09 -10.03 6.72
N VAL A 45 14.66 -11.25 7.04
CA VAL A 45 13.28 -11.67 6.84
C VAL A 45 12.41 -10.97 7.88
N TRP A 46 11.37 -10.30 7.42
CA TRP A 46 10.51 -9.45 8.24
C TRP A 46 9.15 -10.06 8.54
N ILE A 47 8.49 -10.63 7.53
CA ILE A 47 7.23 -11.36 7.66
C ILE A 47 7.41 -12.71 7.01
N ASP A 48 7.29 -13.78 7.80
CA ASP A 48 7.53 -15.14 7.36
C ASP A 48 6.47 -16.09 7.93
N VAL A 49 5.34 -16.19 7.23
CA VAL A 49 4.29 -17.17 7.56
C VAL A 49 4.31 -18.25 6.49
N ASP A 50 5.03 -19.34 6.79
CA ASP A 50 5.30 -20.42 5.85
C ASP A 50 4.07 -21.31 5.65
N ARG A 51 3.40 -21.15 4.54
CA ARG A 51 2.23 -21.93 4.13
C ARG A 51 2.48 -22.91 3.00
N ARG A 52 3.76 -23.23 2.72
CA ARG A 52 4.10 -24.26 1.72
C ARG A 52 3.43 -25.57 2.06
N GLY A 53 2.90 -26.24 1.02
CA GLY A 53 2.11 -27.46 1.18
C GLY A 53 0.65 -27.25 1.58
N GLY A 54 0.19 -25.97 1.71
CA GLY A 54 -1.21 -25.57 1.93
C GLY A 54 -1.70 -24.59 0.87
N ALA A 55 -2.90 -24.06 1.05
CA ALA A 55 -3.39 -22.97 0.23
C ALA A 55 -2.75 -21.66 0.69
N GLY A 56 -2.16 -20.92 -0.25
CA GLY A 56 -1.61 -19.60 -0.01
C GLY A 56 -0.09 -19.53 -0.05
N SER A 57 0.42 -18.37 -0.37
CA SER A 57 1.81 -18.11 -0.72
C SER A 57 2.48 -17.01 0.10
N GLY A 58 2.02 -16.77 1.33
CA GLY A 58 2.65 -15.86 2.27
C GLY A 58 2.10 -14.43 2.22
N SER A 59 2.99 -13.45 2.32
CA SER A 59 2.65 -12.03 2.50
C SER A 59 3.38 -11.17 1.48
N ILE A 60 2.67 -10.17 0.93
CA ILE A 60 3.22 -9.21 -0.04
C ILE A 60 2.69 -7.79 0.23
N ASP A 61 3.23 -6.82 -0.49
CA ASP A 61 2.70 -5.46 -0.65
C ASP A 61 2.55 -4.71 0.69
N VAL A 62 3.61 -4.64 1.48
CA VAL A 62 3.56 -3.90 2.75
C VAL A 62 3.60 -2.39 2.50
N THR A 63 2.76 -1.67 3.20
CA THR A 63 2.83 -0.21 3.40
C THR A 63 2.93 0.11 4.90
N VAL A 64 3.62 1.19 5.26
CA VAL A 64 3.88 1.57 6.67
C VAL A 64 3.57 3.03 6.91
N GLN A 65 2.92 3.31 8.04
CA GLN A 65 2.70 4.65 8.57
C GLN A 65 3.17 4.72 10.02
N LYS A 66 4.01 5.71 10.35
CA LYS A 66 4.38 6.02 11.74
C LYS A 66 3.42 7.06 12.32
N VAL A 67 2.92 6.82 13.53
CA VAL A 67 2.05 7.73 14.30
C VAL A 67 2.55 7.78 15.74
N GLY A 68 3.10 8.91 16.15
CA GLY A 68 3.84 8.99 17.41
C GLY A 68 5.00 8.00 17.43
N ASP A 69 5.04 7.14 18.42
CA ASP A 69 6.06 6.08 18.55
C ASP A 69 5.61 4.73 17.99
N THR A 70 4.41 4.67 17.42
CA THR A 70 3.84 3.43 16.89
C THR A 70 3.94 3.40 15.37
N TYR A 71 4.38 2.28 14.82
CA TYR A 71 4.33 1.94 13.41
C TYR A 71 3.09 1.10 13.16
N TYR A 72 2.32 1.45 12.14
CA TYR A 72 1.23 0.65 11.58
C TYR A 72 1.66 0.15 10.22
N ARG A 73 1.53 -1.14 9.98
CA ARG A 73 1.74 -1.72 8.64
C ARG A 73 0.46 -2.38 8.16
N ILE A 74 0.21 -2.24 6.86
CA ILE A 74 -0.88 -2.93 6.17
C ILE A 74 -0.25 -3.70 5.01
N TYR A 75 -0.68 -4.94 4.80
CA TYR A 75 -0.17 -5.80 3.75
C TYR A 75 -1.19 -6.84 3.32
N LYS A 76 -0.94 -7.46 2.17
CA LYS A 76 -1.79 -8.53 1.66
C LYS A 76 -1.39 -9.88 2.24
N ASP A 77 -2.35 -10.61 2.76
CA ASP A 77 -2.28 -12.04 3.02
C ASP A 77 -2.70 -12.79 1.76
N GLU A 78 -1.77 -13.44 1.08
CA GLU A 78 -2.01 -14.16 -0.16
C GLU A 78 -2.93 -15.38 0.02
N ASN A 79 -3.06 -15.93 1.23
CA ASN A 79 -3.95 -17.05 1.48
C ASN A 79 -5.42 -16.65 1.52
N THR A 80 -5.72 -15.51 2.13
CA THR A 80 -7.10 -15.01 2.28
C THR A 80 -7.44 -13.96 1.22
N MET A 81 -6.46 -13.56 0.40
CA MET A 81 -6.56 -12.48 -0.58
C MET A 81 -7.08 -11.19 0.06
N SER A 82 -6.73 -10.95 1.32
CA SER A 82 -7.24 -9.83 2.10
C SER A 82 -6.13 -9.02 2.74
N LEU A 83 -6.46 -7.79 3.12
CA LEU A 83 -5.54 -6.90 3.81
C LEU A 83 -5.58 -7.12 5.31
N ARG A 84 -4.39 -7.10 5.93
CA ARG A 84 -4.16 -7.19 7.37
C ARG A 84 -3.49 -5.92 7.85
N GLN A 85 -3.82 -5.50 9.05
CA GLN A 85 -3.18 -4.38 9.73
C GLN A 85 -2.57 -4.85 11.06
N GLU A 86 -1.35 -4.43 11.30
CA GLU A 86 -0.62 -4.68 12.53
C GLU A 86 0.04 -3.41 13.05
N LYS A 87 0.39 -3.38 14.34
CA LYS A 87 1.11 -2.28 14.98
C LYS A 87 2.27 -2.76 15.83
N SER A 88 3.31 -1.94 15.94
CA SER A 88 4.49 -2.17 16.79
C SER A 88 5.16 -0.83 17.14
N THR A 89 5.91 -0.81 18.21
CA THR A 89 6.87 0.26 18.51
C THR A 89 8.27 -0.02 17.93
N ASP A 90 8.48 -1.23 17.42
CA ASP A 90 9.71 -1.63 16.72
C ASP A 90 9.40 -1.99 15.26
N LEU A 91 9.80 -1.09 14.34
CA LEU A 91 9.59 -1.30 12.90
C LEU A 91 10.31 -2.55 12.38
N THR A 92 11.45 -2.88 12.95
CA THR A 92 12.35 -3.92 12.46
C THR A 92 12.09 -5.29 13.06
N ALA A 93 11.22 -5.39 14.05
CA ALA A 93 10.85 -6.67 14.64
C ALA A 93 10.25 -7.61 13.58
N ALA A 94 10.78 -8.82 13.50
CA ALA A 94 10.27 -9.85 12.60
C ALA A 94 9.08 -10.59 13.21
N ILE A 95 8.25 -11.19 12.33
CA ILE A 95 7.23 -12.16 12.72
C ILE A 95 7.38 -13.46 11.95
N GLY A 96 7.03 -14.56 12.61
CA GLY A 96 7.04 -15.89 12.00
C GLY A 96 8.43 -16.50 11.93
N GLY A 97 8.64 -17.31 10.91
CA GLY A 97 9.86 -18.08 10.67
C GLY A 97 9.57 -19.46 10.11
N ALA A 98 10.62 -20.24 9.87
CA ALA A 98 10.49 -21.57 9.30
C ALA A 98 9.51 -22.45 10.09
N GLY A 99 8.51 -22.99 9.41
CA GLY A 99 7.50 -23.86 10.02
C GLY A 99 6.31 -23.16 10.66
N VAL A 100 6.31 -21.82 10.80
CA VAL A 100 5.16 -21.07 11.30
C VAL A 100 4.11 -20.95 10.20
N LYS A 101 2.92 -21.53 10.44
CA LYS A 101 1.89 -21.72 9.41
C LYS A 101 0.71 -20.73 9.46
N ASN A 102 0.63 -19.92 10.51
CA ASN A 102 -0.46 -18.97 10.69
C ASN A 102 -0.01 -17.71 11.44
N TYR A 103 -0.77 -16.64 11.30
CA TYR A 103 -0.43 -15.35 11.91
C TYR A 103 -0.59 -15.32 13.43
N ALA A 104 -1.51 -16.09 13.99
CA ALA A 104 -1.67 -16.14 15.44
C ALA A 104 -0.41 -16.66 16.12
N ASP A 105 0.22 -17.69 15.54
CA ASP A 105 1.50 -18.21 16.05
C ASP A 105 2.66 -17.26 15.70
N ALA A 106 2.66 -16.66 14.53
CA ALA A 106 3.68 -15.70 14.12
C ALA A 106 3.76 -14.47 15.03
N LEU A 107 2.64 -14.01 15.55
CA LEU A 107 2.55 -12.83 16.41
C LEU A 107 2.78 -13.11 17.90
N LYS A 108 2.71 -14.38 18.32
CA LYS A 108 2.66 -14.79 19.74
C LYS A 108 3.82 -14.27 20.61
N CYS A 109 5.02 -14.17 20.03
CA CYS A 109 6.23 -13.71 20.70
C CYS A 109 6.87 -12.53 19.97
N SER A 110 6.10 -11.79 19.21
CA SER A 110 6.55 -10.65 18.42
C SER A 110 6.26 -9.32 19.11
N ALA A 111 7.01 -8.29 18.75
CA ALA A 111 6.67 -6.91 19.08
C ALA A 111 5.47 -6.38 18.27
N TRP A 112 5.06 -7.07 17.21
CA TRP A 112 3.87 -6.74 16.41
C TRP A 112 2.61 -7.36 17.03
N SER A 113 1.51 -6.61 16.94
CA SER A 113 0.18 -7.08 17.33
C SER A 113 -0.83 -6.78 16.23
N GLU A 114 -1.80 -7.68 16.07
CA GLU A 114 -2.89 -7.51 15.11
C GLU A 114 -3.78 -6.33 15.51
N VAL A 115 -4.17 -5.52 14.53
CA VAL A 115 -5.15 -4.44 14.67
C VAL A 115 -6.42 -4.79 13.91
N ALA A 116 -6.31 -5.24 12.66
CA ALA A 116 -7.46 -5.61 11.84
C ALA A 116 -7.09 -6.66 10.80
N THR A 117 -8.10 -7.41 10.36
CA THR A 117 -8.03 -8.34 9.22
C THR A 117 -9.23 -8.11 8.30
N ASN A 118 -9.12 -8.59 7.06
CA ASN A 118 -10.20 -8.46 6.09
C ASN A 118 -10.64 -6.99 5.87
N ILE A 119 -9.69 -6.06 5.87
CA ILE A 119 -9.96 -4.62 5.74
C ILE A 119 -10.80 -4.36 4.48
N GLY A 120 -11.90 -3.64 4.64
CA GLY A 120 -12.83 -3.27 3.57
C GLY A 120 -13.72 -4.39 3.04
N LYS A 121 -13.44 -5.66 3.37
CA LYS A 121 -14.15 -6.81 2.81
C LYS A 121 -15.65 -6.78 3.14
N GLY A 122 -16.47 -6.99 2.12
CA GLY A 122 -17.93 -7.00 2.25
C GLY A 122 -18.59 -5.62 2.10
N GLN A 123 -17.84 -4.53 2.08
CA GLN A 123 -18.38 -3.19 1.83
C GLN A 123 -18.58 -2.94 0.32
N ALA A 124 -19.51 -2.06 -0.03
CA ALA A 124 -19.65 -1.58 -1.40
C ALA A 124 -18.37 -0.84 -1.83
N ASN A 125 -17.81 -1.20 -3.00
CA ASN A 125 -16.54 -0.61 -3.44
C ASN A 125 -16.68 0.80 -4.06
N GLY A 126 -17.90 1.29 -4.25
CA GLY A 126 -18.20 2.57 -4.87
C GLY A 126 -18.27 2.54 -6.40
N TYR A 127 -17.96 1.39 -7.01
CA TYR A 127 -17.92 1.19 -8.48
C TYR A 127 -18.88 0.09 -8.93
N GLY A 128 -20.02 -0.03 -8.24
CA GLY A 128 -21.10 -0.95 -8.57
C GLY A 128 -20.90 -2.39 -8.11
N LYS A 129 -19.88 -2.67 -7.29
CA LYS A 129 -19.57 -4.02 -6.77
C LYS A 129 -19.19 -3.98 -5.29
N THR A 130 -18.95 -5.15 -4.73
CA THR A 130 -18.47 -5.33 -3.36
C THR A 130 -16.94 -5.47 -3.36
N PHE A 131 -16.28 -4.88 -2.38
CA PHE A 131 -14.86 -5.10 -2.12
C PHE A 131 -14.70 -6.51 -1.51
N THR A 132 -14.18 -7.43 -2.28
CA THR A 132 -14.02 -8.83 -1.89
C THR A 132 -12.61 -9.18 -1.45
N SER A 133 -11.64 -8.55 -2.08
CA SER A 133 -10.21 -8.76 -1.84
C SER A 133 -9.43 -7.57 -2.37
N GLY A 134 -8.25 -7.33 -1.81
CA GLY A 134 -7.40 -6.21 -2.20
C GLY A 134 -5.93 -6.56 -2.17
N GLU A 135 -5.15 -5.81 -2.95
CA GLU A 135 -3.70 -5.89 -3.01
C GLU A 135 -3.08 -4.51 -3.18
N GLY A 136 -1.76 -4.41 -3.17
CA GLY A 136 -1.05 -3.16 -3.40
C GLY A 136 -1.46 -2.00 -2.49
N PRO A 137 -1.63 -2.18 -1.17
CA PRO A 137 -2.10 -1.11 -0.30
C PRO A 137 -1.09 0.05 -0.27
N SER A 138 -1.61 1.28 -0.30
CA SER A 138 -0.86 2.51 -0.06
C SER A 138 -1.53 3.29 1.06
N LEU A 139 -0.87 3.35 2.21
CA LEU A 139 -1.35 4.00 3.42
C LEU A 139 -0.69 5.37 3.58
N PHE A 140 -1.49 6.41 3.82
CA PHE A 140 -0.99 7.75 4.02
C PHE A 140 -1.87 8.58 4.96
N LYS A 141 -1.24 9.57 5.60
CA LYS A 141 -1.94 10.54 6.45
C LYS A 141 -2.67 11.56 5.57
N ALA A 142 -3.89 11.92 5.94
CA ALA A 142 -4.62 13.03 5.35
C ALA A 142 -3.87 14.37 5.55
N ASN A 143 -4.11 15.31 4.67
CA ASN A 143 -3.65 16.69 4.87
C ASN A 143 -4.39 17.34 6.04
N ASP A 144 -3.76 18.31 6.67
CA ASP A 144 -4.42 19.12 7.69
C ASP A 144 -5.62 19.86 7.06
N GLY A 145 -6.76 19.77 7.74
CA GLY A 145 -8.02 20.33 7.23
C GLY A 145 -8.70 19.51 6.14
N ASP A 146 -8.47 18.20 6.13
CA ASP A 146 -9.15 17.30 5.19
C ASP A 146 -10.67 17.50 5.17
N VAL A 147 -11.19 17.76 3.98
CA VAL A 147 -12.61 18.13 3.79
C VAL A 147 -13.59 16.98 4.08
N ASN A 148 -13.09 15.74 4.09
CA ASN A 148 -13.90 14.56 4.39
C ASN A 148 -13.87 14.18 5.88
N GLY A 149 -13.01 14.84 6.69
CA GLY A 149 -12.91 14.62 8.13
C GLY A 149 -12.11 13.39 8.53
N TYR A 150 -11.43 12.72 7.59
CA TYR A 150 -10.60 11.56 7.89
C TYR A 150 -9.18 11.97 8.25
N GLN A 151 -8.49 11.11 9.00
CA GLN A 151 -7.08 11.32 9.35
C GLN A 151 -6.13 10.46 8.53
N TYR A 152 -6.59 9.31 8.03
CA TYR A 152 -5.78 8.40 7.21
C TYR A 152 -6.58 7.83 6.06
N TYR A 153 -5.88 7.65 4.96
CA TYR A 153 -6.39 7.01 3.74
C TYR A 153 -5.60 5.76 3.44
N LEU A 154 -6.27 4.78 2.88
CA LEU A 154 -5.71 3.55 2.38
C LEU A 154 -6.23 3.32 0.96
N PHE A 155 -5.36 3.37 -0.02
CA PHE A 155 -5.69 2.98 -1.38
C PHE A 155 -5.27 1.54 -1.59
N ALA A 156 -6.21 0.69 -1.95
CA ALA A 156 -5.95 -0.72 -2.24
C ALA A 156 -6.51 -1.08 -3.60
N ASP A 157 -5.78 -1.86 -4.36
CA ASP A 157 -6.26 -2.39 -5.62
C ASP A 157 -7.34 -3.43 -5.41
N GLN A 158 -8.39 -3.34 -6.21
CA GLN A 158 -9.27 -4.48 -6.44
C GLN A 158 -9.20 -4.86 -7.91
N PRO A 159 -8.37 -5.86 -8.25
CA PRO A 159 -8.20 -6.27 -9.64
C PRO A 159 -9.44 -6.91 -10.25
N SER A 160 -9.49 -6.98 -11.57
CA SER A 160 -10.62 -7.55 -12.29
C SER A 160 -10.84 -9.04 -11.99
N TYR A 161 -9.77 -9.80 -11.78
CA TYR A 161 -9.86 -11.22 -11.40
C TYR A 161 -10.41 -11.42 -9.96
N HIS A 162 -10.46 -10.36 -9.16
CA HIS A 162 -11.19 -10.29 -7.89
C HIS A 162 -12.52 -9.53 -8.01
N GLN A 163 -13.09 -9.47 -9.20
CA GLN A 163 -14.35 -8.80 -9.51
C GLN A 163 -14.32 -7.28 -9.27
N GLY A 164 -13.14 -6.70 -9.27
CA GLY A 164 -12.93 -5.29 -9.02
C GLY A 164 -12.95 -4.42 -10.27
N PRO A 165 -12.80 -3.09 -10.09
CA PRO A 165 -12.74 -2.11 -11.17
C PRO A 165 -11.36 -2.08 -11.86
N ASN A 166 -10.40 -2.89 -11.42
CA ASN A 166 -9.02 -2.96 -11.90
C ASN A 166 -8.21 -1.66 -11.66
N HIS A 167 -8.47 -1.00 -10.55
CA HIS A 167 -7.75 0.18 -10.08
C HIS A 167 -7.90 0.29 -8.56
N TYR A 168 -7.38 1.38 -7.98
CA TYR A 168 -7.54 1.66 -6.57
C TYR A 168 -9.01 1.79 -6.15
N VAL A 169 -9.31 1.19 -5.00
CA VAL A 169 -10.51 1.43 -4.20
C VAL A 169 -10.06 2.17 -2.94
N PRO A 170 -10.42 3.44 -2.79
CA PRO A 170 -10.04 4.21 -1.62
C PRO A 170 -10.82 3.81 -0.38
N MET A 171 -10.13 3.80 0.75
CA MET A 171 -10.68 3.61 2.08
C MET A 171 -10.17 4.72 3.00
N ALA A 172 -10.87 4.99 4.07
CA ALA A 172 -10.46 6.00 5.04
C ALA A 172 -10.82 5.62 6.47
N THR A 173 -10.11 6.23 7.42
CA THR A 173 -10.39 6.11 8.86
C THR A 173 -10.09 7.42 9.58
N GLU A 174 -10.83 7.69 10.66
CA GLU A 174 -10.54 8.78 11.60
C GLU A 174 -9.47 8.37 12.62
N ASP A 175 -9.32 7.06 12.86
CA ASP A 175 -8.34 6.53 13.80
C ASP A 175 -7.72 5.23 13.27
N ILE A 176 -6.45 5.30 12.89
CA ILE A 176 -5.70 4.15 12.40
C ILE A 176 -5.56 3.04 13.47
N ALA A 177 -5.59 3.40 14.75
CA ALA A 177 -5.46 2.45 15.84
C ALA A 177 -6.72 1.60 16.04
N SER A 178 -7.86 2.08 15.57
CA SER A 178 -9.15 1.36 15.67
C SER A 178 -9.22 0.14 14.75
N GLY A 179 -8.48 0.14 13.64
CA GLY A 179 -8.60 -0.87 12.59
C GLY A 179 -9.90 -0.80 11.79
N GLN A 180 -10.72 0.23 12.03
CA GLN A 180 -12.00 0.43 11.34
C GLN A 180 -11.77 1.26 10.08
N TRP A 181 -11.95 0.65 8.92
CA TRP A 181 -11.78 1.25 7.61
C TRP A 181 -13.12 1.29 6.86
N THR A 182 -13.47 2.48 6.35
CA THR A 182 -14.65 2.65 5.51
C THR A 182 -14.22 2.75 4.06
N VAL A 183 -14.83 1.95 3.19
CA VAL A 183 -14.63 2.07 1.74
C VAL A 183 -15.37 3.29 1.23
N ILE A 184 -14.66 4.17 0.56
CA ILE A 184 -15.17 5.48 0.11
C ILE A 184 -15.04 5.69 -1.41
N GLY A 185 -15.05 4.61 -2.19
CA GLY A 185 -14.91 4.69 -3.65
C GLY A 185 -15.93 5.58 -4.33
N ASN A 186 -17.12 5.72 -3.75
CA ASN A 186 -18.14 6.67 -4.22
C ASN A 186 -17.72 8.15 -4.13
N LYS A 187 -16.71 8.49 -3.32
CA LYS A 187 -16.14 9.83 -3.24
C LYS A 187 -15.04 10.09 -4.27
N MET A 188 -14.58 9.07 -4.97
CA MET A 188 -13.53 9.15 -5.99
C MET A 188 -14.05 8.59 -7.32
N PRO A 189 -14.80 9.34 -8.12
CA PRO A 189 -15.31 8.89 -9.41
C PRO A 189 -14.21 8.40 -10.34
N GLU A 190 -14.48 7.37 -11.15
CA GLU A 190 -13.50 6.81 -12.08
C GLU A 190 -12.88 7.83 -13.04
N ALA A 191 -13.63 8.88 -13.40
CA ALA A 191 -13.15 9.96 -14.25
C ALA A 191 -12.00 10.78 -13.62
N ASN A 192 -11.84 10.73 -12.30
CA ASN A 192 -10.78 11.45 -11.59
C ASN A 192 -9.45 10.67 -11.58
N PHE A 193 -9.44 9.38 -11.98
CA PHE A 193 -8.19 8.64 -12.10
C PHE A 193 -7.46 9.04 -13.37
N PRO A 194 -6.15 9.31 -13.29
CA PRO A 194 -5.35 9.43 -14.49
C PRO A 194 -5.40 8.11 -15.27
N THR A 195 -5.41 8.21 -16.59
CA THR A 195 -5.50 7.05 -17.47
C THR A 195 -4.31 7.10 -18.44
N ASN A 196 -3.59 6.00 -18.57
CA ASN A 196 -2.52 5.89 -19.56
C ASN A 196 -3.08 5.70 -20.98
N SER A 197 -2.18 5.64 -21.99
CA SER A 197 -2.56 5.45 -23.40
C SER A 197 -3.39 4.19 -23.67
N ASP A 198 -3.23 3.17 -22.84
CA ASP A 198 -3.89 1.87 -23.00
C ASP A 198 -5.18 1.76 -22.19
N GLY A 199 -5.63 2.86 -21.58
CA GLY A 199 -6.82 2.91 -20.74
C GLY A 199 -6.63 2.39 -19.31
N GLY A 200 -5.39 2.05 -18.94
CA GLY A 200 -5.07 1.59 -17.58
C GLY A 200 -5.12 2.72 -16.56
N LYS A 201 -5.64 2.43 -15.38
CA LYS A 201 -5.69 3.31 -14.21
C LYS A 201 -4.64 2.93 -13.18
N PRO A 202 -4.30 3.82 -12.20
CA PRO A 202 -3.26 3.56 -11.21
C PRO A 202 -3.54 2.32 -10.37
N ARG A 203 -2.49 1.53 -10.19
CA ARG A 203 -2.41 0.37 -9.31
C ARG A 203 -1.04 0.33 -8.65
N HIS A 204 -0.92 -0.29 -7.48
CA HIS A 204 0.35 -0.54 -6.77
C HIS A 204 1.26 0.71 -6.65
N GLY A 205 0.68 1.86 -6.40
CA GLY A 205 1.43 3.11 -6.26
C GLY A 205 1.71 3.47 -4.81
N THR A 206 2.30 4.64 -4.64
CA THR A 206 2.56 5.25 -3.33
C THR A 206 2.08 6.70 -3.36
N VAL A 207 1.50 7.16 -2.26
CA VAL A 207 1.14 8.56 -2.04
C VAL A 207 2.14 9.19 -1.09
N LEU A 208 2.81 10.25 -1.54
CA LEU A 208 3.80 10.98 -0.76
C LEU A 208 3.36 12.44 -0.58
N PRO A 209 3.40 12.99 0.64
CA PRO A 209 3.25 14.41 0.84
C PRO A 209 4.46 15.13 0.28
N VAL A 210 4.22 16.13 -0.54
CA VAL A 210 5.28 16.96 -1.13
C VAL A 210 4.94 18.43 -0.97
N THR A 211 5.96 19.28 -0.86
CA THR A 211 5.76 20.73 -0.92
C THR A 211 5.40 21.16 -2.36
N ARG A 212 4.75 22.31 -2.48
CA ARG A 212 4.45 22.87 -3.80
C ARG A 212 5.72 23.04 -4.66
N ALA A 213 6.83 23.44 -4.06
CA ALA A 213 8.11 23.60 -4.77
C ALA A 213 8.64 22.25 -5.30
N GLN A 214 8.53 21.17 -4.51
CA GLN A 214 8.89 19.82 -4.95
C GLN A 214 7.98 19.34 -6.09
N TYR A 215 6.68 19.55 -5.96
CA TYR A 215 5.71 19.20 -7.02
C TYR A 215 6.02 19.92 -8.33
N GLN A 216 6.30 21.23 -8.29
CA GLN A 216 6.66 21.99 -9.48
C GLN A 216 7.93 21.44 -10.15
N LYS A 217 8.95 21.08 -9.39
CA LYS A 217 10.16 20.45 -9.93
C LYS A 217 9.88 19.11 -10.62
N VAL A 218 8.97 18.32 -10.07
CA VAL A 218 8.54 17.05 -10.71
C VAL A 218 7.82 17.34 -12.03
N LEU A 219 6.92 18.34 -12.05
CA LEU A 219 6.23 18.73 -13.27
C LEU A 219 7.21 19.25 -14.35
N GLU A 220 8.17 20.09 -13.96
CA GLU A 220 9.21 20.60 -14.87
C GLU A 220 10.05 19.48 -15.49
N ALA A 221 10.35 18.44 -14.72
CA ALA A 221 11.19 17.34 -15.16
C ALA A 221 10.43 16.27 -15.98
N TYR A 222 9.17 16.02 -15.67
CA TYR A 222 8.48 14.82 -16.17
C TYR A 222 7.13 15.09 -16.82
N ALA A 223 6.49 16.25 -16.61
CA ALA A 223 5.26 16.55 -17.32
C ALA A 223 5.53 16.70 -18.82
N PRO A 224 4.69 16.13 -19.69
CA PRO A 224 4.81 16.39 -21.12
C PRO A 224 4.69 17.89 -21.36
N ALA A 225 5.55 18.43 -22.23
CA ALA A 225 5.47 19.82 -22.65
C ALA A 225 4.06 20.08 -23.23
N VAL A 226 3.21 20.75 -22.48
CA VAL A 226 1.92 21.20 -22.99
C VAL A 226 2.21 22.40 -23.86
N ALA A 227 2.01 22.27 -25.17
CA ALA A 227 2.05 23.40 -26.07
C ALA A 227 0.90 24.34 -25.66
N VAL A 228 1.25 25.49 -25.06
CA VAL A 228 0.28 26.54 -24.74
C VAL A 228 -0.19 27.10 -26.08
N LYS A 229 -1.39 26.71 -26.52
CA LYS A 229 -1.97 27.17 -27.79
C LYS A 229 -2.47 28.62 -27.74
N SER A 230 -2.81 29.12 -26.54
CA SER A 230 -3.11 30.53 -26.27
C SER A 230 -3.00 30.78 -24.76
N VAL A 231 -2.55 31.96 -24.39
CA VAL A 231 -2.66 32.49 -23.03
C VAL A 231 -3.83 33.47 -23.06
N ASP A 232 -5.03 32.96 -23.14
CA ASP A 232 -6.17 33.77 -22.72
C ASP A 232 -6.10 33.82 -21.20
N ALA A 233 -6.17 35.02 -20.64
CA ALA A 233 -5.94 35.29 -19.22
C ALA A 233 -6.70 34.30 -18.33
N LEU A 234 -5.99 33.28 -17.85
CA LEU A 234 -6.46 32.49 -16.74
C LEU A 234 -6.55 33.43 -15.56
N SER A 235 -7.75 33.65 -15.06
CA SER A 235 -7.95 34.38 -13.83
C SER A 235 -7.06 33.77 -12.74
N ALA A 236 -6.49 34.61 -11.91
CA ALA A 236 -5.50 34.26 -10.88
C ALA A 236 -5.98 33.25 -9.81
N GLU A 237 -7.14 32.66 -9.97
CA GLU A 237 -7.80 31.75 -9.03
C GLU A 237 -7.81 30.28 -9.45
N THR A 238 -7.13 29.91 -10.53
CA THR A 238 -6.92 28.50 -10.81
C THR A 238 -5.88 27.97 -9.82
N THR A 239 -6.36 27.41 -8.73
CA THR A 239 -5.55 26.57 -7.83
C THR A 239 -5.08 25.35 -8.62
N VAL A 240 -3.90 25.50 -9.22
CA VAL A 240 -3.16 24.36 -9.77
C VAL A 240 -2.83 23.46 -8.60
N GLY A 241 -3.35 22.24 -8.63
CA GLY A 241 -2.98 21.22 -7.65
C GLY A 241 -3.87 21.20 -6.41
N VAL A 242 -5.16 21.30 -6.60
CA VAL A 242 -6.05 20.57 -5.71
C VAL A 242 -5.72 19.09 -5.98
N ALA A 243 -5.08 18.44 -5.00
CA ALA A 243 -5.18 16.99 -4.92
C ALA A 243 -6.65 16.66 -5.17
N PRO A 244 -6.98 15.63 -5.97
CA PRO A 244 -8.36 15.31 -6.21
C PRO A 244 -9.06 15.34 -4.87
N THR A 245 -10.04 16.20 -4.71
CA THR A 245 -10.89 16.22 -3.53
C THR A 245 -11.53 14.85 -3.53
N LEU A 246 -11.07 14.00 -2.59
CA LEU A 246 -11.71 12.72 -2.33
C LEU A 246 -13.13 12.94 -1.85
#